data_fcf0d34b8f36c83c1fab732a1aa6f8fc
#
_entry.id   fcf0d34b8f36c83c1fab732a1aa6f8fc
#
_cell.length_a   1.000
_cell.length_b   1.000
_cell.length_c   1.000
_cell.angle_alpha   90.00
_cell.angle_beta   90.00
_cell.angle_gamma   90.00
#
_symmetry.space_group_name_H-M   'P 1'
#
loop_
_entity.id
_entity.type
_entity.pdbx_description
1 polymer ?
#
loop_
_entity_poly.entity_id
_entity_poly.type
_entity_poly.pdbx_seq_one_letter_code
_entity_poly.pdbx_strand_id
1 'polypeptide(L)'
;MKYVFTLFIMLLVAATANAAGTLVSYEVNGEPYEGYFVSPSPNAALVLLVHDWDGLTDYEMKRANMLADMGYAVFAADLFGAGVRPTEVKDKRQHTGELYKDRAKMRALLQAALKTAGSKGANVHNAVAMGYCFGGAAVLEFARSGADVKGFVTFHGGLKTPAGQDYSKTKGTLLILHGTADTNITMDQFAKLAIALEEKGVSHEMITYSGAPHGFTVFGTKRYREGADKKSWNRFSGFLTETLD
;
A
#
# COMPACT_ATOMS: atom_id res chain seq x y z
N MET A 1 -41.40 -47.12 -25.28
CA MET A 1 -40.31 -46.95 -24.31
C MET A 1 -39.70 -45.57 -24.52
N LYS A 2 -39.94 -44.66 -23.59
CA LYS A 2 -39.37 -43.27 -23.65
C LYS A 2 -38.18 -43.25 -22.72
N TYR A 3 -36.96 -43.09 -23.25
CA TYR A 3 -35.75 -42.95 -22.47
C TYR A 3 -35.63 -41.49 -22.01
N VAL A 4 -35.68 -41.21 -20.69
CA VAL A 4 -35.40 -39.94 -20.07
C VAL A 4 -33.88 -39.90 -19.79
N PHE A 5 -33.15 -39.04 -20.52
CA PHE A 5 -31.76 -38.75 -20.25
C PHE A 5 -31.68 -37.68 -19.16
N THR A 6 -31.31 -38.08 -17.96
CA THR A 6 -31.03 -37.13 -16.84
C THR A 6 -29.60 -36.60 -17.00
N LEU A 7 -29.48 -35.34 -17.39
CA LEU A 7 -28.18 -34.64 -17.47
C LEU A 7 -27.72 -34.25 -16.06
N PHE A 8 -26.71 -34.91 -15.56
CA PHE A 8 -26.04 -34.54 -14.30
C PHE A 8 -25.08 -33.37 -14.62
N ILE A 9 -25.43 -32.15 -14.22
CA ILE A 9 -24.51 -31.02 -14.23
C ILE A 9 -23.64 -31.12 -12.97
N MET A 10 -22.39 -31.53 -13.14
CA MET A 10 -21.39 -31.51 -12.08
C MET A 10 -20.93 -30.06 -11.88
N LEU A 11 -21.41 -29.40 -10.83
CA LEU A 11 -20.88 -28.10 -10.39
C LEU A 11 -19.46 -28.32 -9.87
N LEU A 12 -18.45 -27.96 -10.66
CA LEU A 12 -17.07 -27.86 -10.16
C LEU A 12 -16.99 -26.67 -9.21
N VAL A 13 -17.07 -26.90 -7.91
CA VAL A 13 -16.70 -25.91 -6.90
C VAL A 13 -15.16 -25.86 -6.92
N ALA A 14 -14.61 -24.85 -7.60
CA ALA A 14 -13.19 -24.55 -7.48
C ALA A 14 -12.93 -24.11 -6.03
N ALA A 15 -12.34 -24.98 -5.24
CA ALA A 15 -11.81 -24.61 -3.93
C ALA A 15 -10.69 -23.58 -4.17
N THR A 16 -10.92 -22.33 -3.82
CA THR A 16 -9.88 -21.33 -3.76
C THR A 16 -8.92 -21.73 -2.64
N ALA A 17 -7.81 -22.38 -3.01
CA ALA A 17 -6.72 -22.57 -2.07
C ALA A 17 -6.23 -21.18 -1.69
N ASN A 18 -6.40 -20.81 -0.42
CA ASN A 18 -5.82 -19.60 0.13
C ASN A 18 -4.30 -19.71 -0.04
N ALA A 19 -3.72 -18.97 -0.98
CA ALA A 19 -2.29 -19.00 -1.21
C ALA A 19 -1.60 -18.41 0.03
N ALA A 20 -0.88 -19.27 0.77
CA ALA A 20 -0.05 -18.77 1.86
C ALA A 20 1.04 -17.87 1.27
N GLY A 21 1.15 -16.67 1.76
CA GLY A 21 2.20 -15.75 1.34
C GLY A 21 3.58 -16.24 1.81
N THR A 22 4.62 -15.77 1.14
CA THR A 22 6.01 -16.16 1.39
C THR A 22 6.91 -14.94 1.53
N LEU A 23 7.94 -15.04 2.38
CA LEU A 23 9.03 -14.08 2.42
C LEU A 23 9.87 -14.20 1.14
N VAL A 24 10.25 -13.06 0.60
CA VAL A 24 11.01 -12.96 -0.66
C VAL A 24 12.23 -12.10 -0.42
N SER A 25 13.41 -12.71 -0.49
CA SER A 25 14.67 -11.98 -0.44
C SER A 25 14.98 -11.35 -1.79
N TYR A 26 15.47 -10.12 -1.78
CA TYR A 26 15.95 -9.38 -2.94
C TYR A 26 17.07 -8.41 -2.54
N GLU A 27 17.78 -7.89 -3.51
CA GLU A 27 18.90 -6.98 -3.27
C GLU A 27 18.66 -5.62 -3.94
N VAL A 28 19.09 -4.56 -3.27
CA VAL A 28 19.12 -3.21 -3.84
C VAL A 28 20.49 -2.59 -3.56
N ASN A 29 21.23 -2.29 -4.61
CA ASN A 29 22.59 -1.76 -4.52
C ASN A 29 23.55 -2.60 -3.65
N GLY A 30 23.40 -3.94 -3.68
CA GLY A 30 24.21 -4.88 -2.90
C GLY A 30 23.76 -5.08 -1.45
N GLU A 31 22.72 -4.38 -1.01
CA GLU A 31 22.16 -4.54 0.33
C GLU A 31 20.93 -5.47 0.31
N PRO A 32 20.81 -6.38 1.30
CA PRO A 32 19.71 -7.34 1.35
C PRO A 32 18.42 -6.73 1.92
N TYR A 33 17.29 -7.07 1.27
CA TYR A 33 15.93 -6.73 1.69
C TYR A 33 15.06 -7.98 1.69
N GLU A 34 13.96 -7.96 2.47
CA GLU A 34 13.05 -9.08 2.56
C GLU A 34 11.60 -8.60 2.55
N GLY A 35 10.92 -8.76 1.41
CA GLY A 35 9.50 -8.47 1.26
C GLY A 35 8.61 -9.69 1.53
N TYR A 36 7.29 -9.47 1.58
CA TYR A 36 6.30 -10.55 1.67
C TYR A 36 5.44 -10.54 0.41
N PHE A 37 5.36 -11.70 -0.27
CA PHE A 37 4.58 -11.86 -1.48
C PHE A 37 3.45 -12.87 -1.29
N VAL A 38 2.26 -12.50 -1.71
CA VAL A 38 1.09 -13.37 -1.79
C VAL A 38 0.33 -13.07 -3.07
N SER A 39 -0.15 -14.11 -3.77
CA SER A 39 -0.95 -13.93 -4.98
C SER A 39 -1.95 -15.07 -5.13
N PRO A 40 -3.22 -14.78 -5.44
CA PRO A 40 -4.24 -15.81 -5.66
C PRO A 40 -4.08 -16.50 -7.03
N SER A 41 -3.45 -15.86 -8.01
CA SER A 41 -3.25 -16.39 -9.36
C SER A 41 -2.08 -15.72 -10.07
N PRO A 42 -1.50 -16.37 -11.09
CA PRO A 42 -0.54 -15.74 -11.97
C PRO A 42 -1.13 -14.51 -12.66
N ASN A 43 -0.31 -13.48 -12.85
CA ASN A 43 -0.68 -12.22 -13.52
C ASN A 43 -1.84 -11.43 -12.87
N ALA A 44 -2.16 -11.69 -11.59
CA ALA A 44 -3.11 -10.89 -10.84
C ALA A 44 -2.63 -9.43 -10.74
N ALA A 45 -3.59 -8.48 -10.75
CA ALA A 45 -3.30 -7.05 -10.55
C ALA A 45 -2.57 -6.83 -9.22
N LEU A 46 -1.59 -5.93 -9.20
CA LEU A 46 -0.67 -5.79 -8.08
C LEU A 46 -1.10 -4.67 -7.11
N VAL A 47 -1.05 -4.95 -5.83
CA VAL A 47 -0.97 -3.95 -4.77
C VAL A 47 0.44 -3.98 -4.17
N LEU A 48 1.22 -2.91 -4.40
CA LEU A 48 2.49 -2.69 -3.73
C LEU A 48 2.23 -2.04 -2.38
N LEU A 49 2.35 -2.80 -1.29
CA LEU A 49 2.10 -2.35 0.07
C LEU A 49 3.39 -1.87 0.74
N VAL A 50 3.37 -0.70 1.37
CA VAL A 50 4.53 -0.13 2.09
C VAL A 50 4.20 -0.02 3.57
N HIS A 51 5.09 -0.58 4.39
CA HIS A 51 4.97 -0.67 5.84
C HIS A 51 5.00 0.70 6.54
N ASP A 52 4.57 0.72 7.78
CA ASP A 52 4.68 1.90 8.63
C ASP A 52 6.11 2.08 9.24
N TRP A 53 6.29 2.76 10.34
CA TRP A 53 7.61 3.13 10.87
C TRP A 53 8.34 2.00 11.63
N ASP A 54 7.72 0.85 11.85
CA ASP A 54 8.34 -0.30 12.53
C ASP A 54 8.76 -1.45 11.59
N GLY A 55 8.68 -1.19 10.27
CA GLY A 55 9.14 -2.13 9.26
C GLY A 55 8.05 -3.11 8.84
N LEU A 56 8.42 -4.09 8.01
CA LEU A 56 7.50 -5.13 7.56
C LEU A 56 7.21 -6.10 8.71
N THR A 57 6.03 -5.98 9.31
CA THR A 57 5.57 -6.76 10.47
C THR A 57 4.37 -7.66 10.13
N ASP A 58 3.86 -8.40 11.12
CA ASP A 58 2.64 -9.19 10.98
C ASP A 58 1.42 -8.35 10.58
N TYR A 59 1.42 -7.05 10.86
CA TYR A 59 0.34 -6.15 10.45
C TYR A 59 0.26 -6.04 8.92
N GLU A 60 1.38 -5.77 8.26
CA GLU A 60 1.44 -5.66 6.80
C GLU A 60 1.17 -7.00 6.13
N MET A 61 1.71 -8.10 6.67
CA MET A 61 1.44 -9.45 6.16
C MET A 61 -0.04 -9.81 6.27
N LYS A 62 -0.71 -9.45 7.37
CA LYS A 62 -2.15 -9.63 7.53
C LYS A 62 -2.94 -8.81 6.51
N ARG A 63 -2.59 -7.52 6.30
CA ARG A 63 -3.22 -6.67 5.29
C ARG A 63 -2.99 -7.19 3.87
N ALA A 64 -1.80 -7.72 3.59
CA ALA A 64 -1.48 -8.35 2.32
C ALA A 64 -2.37 -9.57 2.04
N ASN A 65 -2.56 -10.45 3.04
CA ASN A 65 -3.45 -11.60 2.90
C ASN A 65 -4.91 -11.17 2.68
N MET A 66 -5.40 -10.15 3.39
CA MET A 66 -6.74 -9.60 3.16
C MET A 66 -6.95 -9.11 1.73
N LEU A 67 -5.93 -8.52 1.10
CA LEU A 67 -5.98 -8.10 -0.30
C LEU A 67 -5.89 -9.27 -1.28
N ALA A 68 -5.11 -10.31 -0.94
CA ALA A 68 -5.04 -11.53 -1.73
C ALA A 68 -6.38 -12.28 -1.73
N ASP A 69 -7.11 -12.28 -0.61
CA ASP A 69 -8.47 -12.81 -0.52
C ASP A 69 -9.48 -12.05 -1.40
N MET A 70 -9.16 -10.80 -1.76
CA MET A 70 -9.94 -9.97 -2.69
C MET A 70 -9.53 -10.18 -4.16
N GLY A 71 -8.53 -11.01 -4.46
CA GLY A 71 -8.12 -11.32 -5.83
C GLY A 71 -6.84 -10.61 -6.32
N TYR A 72 -6.18 -9.81 -5.50
CA TYR A 72 -4.98 -9.06 -5.88
C TYR A 72 -3.69 -9.80 -5.53
N ALA A 73 -2.68 -9.72 -6.40
CA ALA A 73 -1.30 -9.99 -5.98
C ALA A 73 -0.81 -8.88 -5.06
N VAL A 74 -0.12 -9.21 -3.99
CA VAL A 74 0.41 -8.22 -3.05
C VAL A 74 1.89 -8.44 -2.83
N PHE A 75 2.66 -7.39 -2.95
CA PHE A 75 4.04 -7.35 -2.49
C PHE A 75 4.18 -6.31 -1.38
N ALA A 76 4.31 -6.79 -0.13
CA ALA A 76 4.64 -5.92 0.99
C ALA A 76 6.15 -5.67 0.98
N ALA A 77 6.54 -4.44 0.64
CA ALA A 77 7.92 -4.04 0.46
C ALA A 77 8.62 -3.80 1.80
N ASP A 78 9.86 -4.24 1.90
CA ASP A 78 10.77 -3.84 2.97
C ASP A 78 11.60 -2.62 2.51
N LEU A 79 11.58 -1.55 3.29
CA LEU A 79 12.36 -0.35 3.03
C LEU A 79 13.51 -0.15 4.03
N PHE A 80 13.63 -1.01 5.06
CA PHE A 80 14.64 -0.84 6.10
C PHE A 80 15.81 -1.83 5.98
N GLY A 81 15.59 -2.98 5.36
CA GLY A 81 16.56 -4.05 5.20
C GLY A 81 16.10 -5.36 5.83
N ALA A 82 16.65 -6.47 5.34
CA ALA A 82 16.26 -7.80 5.77
C ALA A 82 16.39 -7.98 7.29
N GLY A 83 15.28 -8.35 7.94
CA GLY A 83 15.21 -8.55 9.39
C GLY A 83 15.16 -7.25 10.22
N VAL A 84 15.21 -6.05 9.62
CA VAL A 84 15.15 -4.79 10.37
C VAL A 84 13.70 -4.46 10.72
N ARG A 85 13.35 -4.68 11.99
CA ARG A 85 12.00 -4.46 12.56
C ARG A 85 12.15 -3.72 13.91
N PRO A 86 12.40 -2.39 13.86
CA PRO A 86 12.70 -1.62 15.07
C PRO A 86 11.50 -1.59 16.02
N THR A 87 11.75 -1.83 17.30
CA THR A 87 10.75 -1.74 18.38
C THR A 87 10.81 -0.40 19.11
N GLU A 88 12.03 0.11 19.30
CA GLU A 88 12.26 1.36 20.01
C GLU A 88 11.94 2.59 19.15
N VAL A 89 11.32 3.60 19.77
CA VAL A 89 10.93 4.85 19.06
C VAL A 89 12.14 5.55 18.44
N LYS A 90 13.31 5.50 19.10
CA LYS A 90 14.55 6.09 18.60
C LYS A 90 14.94 5.44 17.26
N ASP A 91 14.93 4.12 17.19
CA ASP A 91 15.38 3.37 16.03
C ASP A 91 14.36 3.50 14.86
N LYS A 92 13.06 3.47 15.16
CA LYS A 92 11.99 3.77 14.20
C LYS A 92 12.19 5.15 13.55
N ARG A 93 12.48 6.17 14.35
CA ARG A 93 12.78 7.53 13.86
C ARG A 93 14.08 7.60 13.07
N GLN A 94 15.09 6.82 13.44
CA GLN A 94 16.34 6.76 12.71
C GLN A 94 16.11 6.23 11.30
N HIS A 95 15.53 5.03 11.14
CA HIS A 95 15.32 4.40 9.83
C HIS A 95 14.42 5.24 8.93
N THR A 96 13.31 5.76 9.45
CA THR A 96 12.45 6.67 8.67
C THR A 96 13.17 7.96 8.30
N GLY A 97 13.96 8.52 9.23
CA GLY A 97 14.72 9.75 9.03
C GLY A 97 15.82 9.63 7.97
N GLU A 98 16.50 8.49 7.92
CA GLU A 98 17.48 8.18 6.88
C GLU A 98 16.84 8.22 5.49
N LEU A 99 15.70 7.58 5.30
CA LEU A 99 14.99 7.57 4.02
C LEU A 99 14.34 8.92 3.69
N TYR A 100 13.90 9.69 4.68
CA TYR A 100 13.44 11.05 4.44
C TYR A 100 14.57 11.99 3.98
N LYS A 101 15.80 11.74 4.39
CA LYS A 101 16.99 12.47 3.92
C LYS A 101 17.47 11.99 2.55
N ASP A 102 17.44 10.67 2.31
CA ASP A 102 17.81 10.06 1.04
C ASP A 102 16.56 9.56 0.29
N ARG A 103 15.88 10.48 -0.37
CA ARG A 103 14.68 10.15 -1.15
C ARG A 103 15.00 9.41 -2.44
N ALA A 104 16.21 9.52 -2.96
CA ALA A 104 16.67 8.75 -4.10
C ALA A 104 16.75 7.26 -3.74
N LYS A 105 17.31 6.94 -2.57
CA LYS A 105 17.29 5.58 -2.01
C LYS A 105 15.87 5.08 -1.80
N MET A 106 14.99 5.89 -1.19
CA MET A 106 13.57 5.52 -0.99
C MET A 106 12.89 5.13 -2.31
N ARG A 107 13.06 5.92 -3.37
CA ARG A 107 12.51 5.62 -4.71
C ARG A 107 13.10 4.35 -5.32
N ALA A 108 14.41 4.16 -5.18
CA ALA A 108 15.09 2.96 -5.68
C ALA A 108 14.56 1.69 -5.01
N LEU A 109 14.32 1.72 -3.69
CA LEU A 109 13.73 0.62 -2.92
C LEU A 109 12.32 0.28 -3.41
N LEU A 110 11.46 1.28 -3.60
CA LEU A 110 10.10 1.09 -4.11
C LEU A 110 10.10 0.53 -5.54
N GLN A 111 10.98 1.03 -6.39
CA GLN A 111 11.12 0.52 -7.76
C GLN A 111 11.64 -0.92 -7.80
N ALA A 112 12.58 -1.27 -6.91
CA ALA A 112 13.10 -2.63 -6.78
C ALA A 112 12.02 -3.59 -6.27
N ALA A 113 11.22 -3.18 -5.30
CA ALA A 113 10.08 -3.94 -4.80
C ALA A 113 9.05 -4.21 -5.90
N LEU A 114 8.70 -3.19 -6.71
CA LEU A 114 7.82 -3.33 -7.87
C LEU A 114 8.38 -4.34 -8.89
N LYS A 115 9.67 -4.22 -9.23
CA LYS A 115 10.35 -5.16 -10.13
C LYS A 115 10.35 -6.59 -9.57
N THR A 116 10.61 -6.74 -8.26
CA THR A 116 10.60 -8.05 -7.59
C THR A 116 9.22 -8.68 -7.64
N ALA A 117 8.14 -7.90 -7.40
CA ALA A 117 6.77 -8.38 -7.56
C ALA A 117 6.50 -8.94 -8.96
N GLY A 118 6.96 -8.24 -10.01
CA GLY A 118 6.86 -8.69 -11.39
C GLY A 118 7.60 -10.01 -11.62
N SER A 119 8.80 -10.19 -11.08
CA SER A 119 9.56 -11.44 -11.17
C SER A 119 8.87 -12.62 -10.46
N LYS A 120 7.95 -12.34 -9.53
CA LYS A 120 7.11 -13.32 -8.85
C LYS A 120 5.78 -13.59 -9.58
N GLY A 121 5.56 -12.97 -10.73
CA GLY A 121 4.40 -13.22 -11.58
C GLY A 121 3.21 -12.28 -11.36
N ALA A 122 3.37 -11.18 -10.61
CA ALA A 122 2.35 -10.15 -10.48
C ALA A 122 2.30 -9.24 -11.72
N ASN A 123 1.11 -8.70 -12.04
CA ASN A 123 0.94 -7.74 -13.14
C ASN A 123 1.34 -6.33 -12.70
N VAL A 124 2.59 -5.97 -12.89
CA VAL A 124 3.13 -4.64 -12.51
C VAL A 124 2.64 -3.50 -13.40
N HIS A 125 2.08 -3.79 -14.57
CA HIS A 125 1.46 -2.79 -15.45
C HIS A 125 0.01 -2.47 -15.05
N ASN A 126 -0.56 -3.30 -14.17
CA ASN A 126 -1.86 -3.09 -13.56
C ASN A 126 -1.67 -3.03 -12.03
N ALA A 127 -1.12 -1.93 -11.53
CA ALA A 127 -0.65 -1.82 -10.16
C ALA A 127 -1.13 -0.56 -9.44
N VAL A 128 -1.38 -0.69 -8.13
CA VAL A 128 -1.60 0.40 -7.18
C VAL A 128 -0.55 0.29 -6.09
N ALA A 129 0.07 1.42 -5.71
CA ALA A 129 0.94 1.50 -4.54
C ALA A 129 0.14 2.05 -3.35
N MET A 130 0.23 1.39 -2.20
CA MET A 130 -0.41 1.84 -0.97
C MET A 130 0.54 1.80 0.21
N GLY A 131 0.29 2.63 1.24
CA GLY A 131 1.13 2.61 2.43
C GLY A 131 0.46 3.22 3.66
N TYR A 132 0.99 2.79 4.81
CA TYR A 132 0.54 3.24 6.13
C TYR A 132 1.58 4.17 6.76
N CYS A 133 1.15 5.26 7.42
CA CYS A 133 2.03 6.15 8.17
C CYS A 133 3.27 6.61 7.34
N PHE A 134 4.47 6.16 7.69
CA PHE A 134 5.70 6.37 6.91
C PHE A 134 5.56 5.86 5.47
N GLY A 135 5.00 4.66 5.30
CA GLY A 135 4.75 4.08 3.98
C GLY A 135 3.82 4.93 3.12
N GLY A 136 2.83 5.59 3.72
CA GLY A 136 2.01 6.56 3.00
C GLY A 136 2.80 7.75 2.46
N ALA A 137 3.76 8.26 3.23
CA ALA A 137 4.68 9.30 2.75
C ALA A 137 5.62 8.79 1.65
N ALA A 138 6.08 7.53 1.74
CA ALA A 138 6.89 6.89 0.72
C ALA A 138 6.12 6.70 -0.59
N VAL A 139 4.85 6.32 -0.52
CA VAL A 139 3.95 6.21 -1.67
C VAL A 139 3.74 7.58 -2.34
N LEU A 140 3.56 8.65 -1.58
CA LEU A 140 3.49 10.00 -2.14
C LEU A 140 4.82 10.45 -2.78
N GLU A 141 5.96 10.02 -2.22
CA GLU A 141 7.26 10.23 -2.86
C GLU A 141 7.38 9.48 -4.18
N PHE A 142 6.84 8.26 -4.24
CA PHE A 142 6.79 7.45 -5.45
C PHE A 142 5.91 8.09 -6.53
N ALA A 143 4.75 8.65 -6.16
CA ALA A 143 3.90 9.43 -7.05
C ALA A 143 4.64 10.64 -7.64
N ARG A 144 5.30 11.45 -6.79
CA ARG A 144 6.09 12.62 -7.24
C ARG A 144 7.26 12.25 -8.14
N SER A 145 7.81 11.04 -8.02
CA SER A 145 8.88 10.57 -8.91
C SER A 145 8.40 10.24 -10.32
N GLY A 146 7.08 10.19 -10.56
CA GLY A 146 6.49 9.78 -11.84
C GLY A 146 6.47 8.28 -12.04
N ALA A 147 6.38 7.50 -10.95
CA ALA A 147 6.27 6.06 -11.02
C ALA A 147 5.06 5.63 -11.87
N ASP A 148 5.25 4.59 -12.67
CA ASP A 148 4.26 4.12 -13.64
C ASP A 148 3.34 3.07 -13.02
N VAL A 149 2.49 3.54 -12.10
CA VAL A 149 1.40 2.76 -11.50
C VAL A 149 0.09 3.55 -11.61
N LYS A 150 -1.04 2.86 -11.61
CA LYS A 150 -2.36 3.44 -11.87
C LYS A 150 -2.92 4.25 -10.70
N GLY A 151 -2.48 3.96 -9.48
CA GLY A 151 -2.97 4.68 -8.31
C GLY A 151 -2.01 4.65 -7.13
N PHE A 152 -2.18 5.62 -6.24
CA PHE A 152 -1.37 5.80 -5.03
C PHE A 152 -2.30 6.05 -3.84
N VAL A 153 -2.20 5.22 -2.81
CA VAL A 153 -3.10 5.27 -1.65
C VAL A 153 -2.32 5.47 -0.36
N THR A 154 -2.74 6.38 0.49
CA THR A 154 -2.15 6.58 1.80
C THR A 154 -3.17 6.51 2.92
N PHE A 155 -2.89 5.67 3.91
CA PHE A 155 -3.63 5.59 5.17
C PHE A 155 -2.85 6.32 6.25
N HIS A 156 -3.43 7.39 6.82
CA HIS A 156 -2.80 8.24 7.85
C HIS A 156 -1.31 8.55 7.58
N GLY A 157 -0.95 8.71 6.30
CA GLY A 157 0.43 8.94 5.87
C GLY A 157 0.92 10.35 6.13
N GLY A 158 2.24 10.52 6.08
CA GLY A 158 2.85 11.84 6.09
C GLY A 158 2.54 12.62 4.81
N LEU A 159 1.84 13.75 4.92
CA LEU A 159 1.28 14.50 3.78
C LEU A 159 2.14 15.68 3.31
N LYS A 160 3.24 15.97 4.00
CA LYS A 160 4.10 17.11 3.68
C LYS A 160 4.82 16.91 2.33
N THR A 161 4.66 17.86 1.42
CA THR A 161 5.47 17.93 0.21
C THR A 161 6.84 18.51 0.54
N PRO A 162 7.95 17.81 0.22
CA PRO A 162 9.30 18.34 0.45
C PRO A 162 9.60 19.57 -0.39
N ALA A 163 10.48 20.44 0.11
CA ALA A 163 10.92 21.60 -0.64
C ALA A 163 11.55 21.20 -1.99
N GLY A 164 11.24 21.92 -3.05
CA GLY A 164 11.73 21.63 -4.39
C GLY A 164 11.09 20.46 -5.11
N GLN A 165 10.04 19.86 -4.52
CA GLN A 165 9.25 18.81 -5.16
C GLN A 165 7.80 19.27 -5.38
N ASP A 166 7.16 18.70 -6.39
CA ASP A 166 5.73 18.86 -6.65
C ASP A 166 5.14 17.58 -7.28
N TYR A 167 3.87 17.60 -7.62
CA TYR A 167 3.15 16.47 -8.19
C TYR A 167 3.03 16.50 -9.72
N SER A 168 3.78 17.37 -10.42
CA SER A 168 3.70 17.53 -11.88
C SER A 168 4.02 16.25 -12.68
N LYS A 169 4.77 15.32 -12.09
CA LYS A 169 5.14 14.03 -12.72
C LYS A 169 4.20 12.89 -12.38
N THR A 170 3.22 13.10 -11.51
CA THR A 170 2.30 12.04 -11.08
C THR A 170 1.44 11.55 -12.23
N LYS A 171 1.39 10.23 -12.44
CA LYS A 171 0.68 9.62 -13.55
C LYS A 171 -0.65 8.98 -13.16
N GLY A 172 -0.77 8.49 -11.94
CA GLY A 172 -1.96 7.80 -11.42
C GLY A 172 -2.83 8.68 -10.54
N THR A 173 -3.97 8.14 -10.12
CA THR A 173 -4.92 8.80 -9.20
C THR A 173 -4.48 8.60 -7.74
N LEU A 174 -4.64 9.63 -6.91
CA LEU A 174 -4.35 9.55 -5.48
C LEU A 174 -5.61 9.33 -4.65
N LEU A 175 -5.52 8.43 -3.65
CA LEU A 175 -6.53 8.30 -2.60
C LEU A 175 -5.89 8.56 -1.23
N ILE A 176 -6.36 9.59 -0.53
CA ILE A 176 -5.84 10.03 0.76
C ILE A 176 -6.86 9.75 1.85
N LEU A 177 -6.55 8.83 2.77
CA LEU A 177 -7.42 8.37 3.85
C LEU A 177 -6.86 8.83 5.20
N HIS A 178 -7.48 9.85 5.81
CA HIS A 178 -6.88 10.59 6.91
C HIS A 178 -7.82 10.72 8.13
N GLY A 179 -7.25 10.75 9.33
CA GLY A 179 -7.99 10.94 10.57
C GLY A 179 -8.02 12.40 11.03
N THR A 180 -9.21 12.94 11.34
CA THR A 180 -9.32 14.36 11.77
C THR A 180 -8.70 14.64 13.14
N ALA A 181 -8.49 13.62 13.98
CA ALA A 181 -7.83 13.74 15.28
C ALA A 181 -6.35 13.38 15.25
N ASP A 182 -5.74 13.32 14.06
CA ASP A 182 -4.31 13.12 13.90
C ASP A 182 -3.55 14.38 14.30
N THR A 183 -2.82 14.31 15.43
CA THR A 183 -2.01 15.42 15.94
C THR A 183 -0.59 15.43 15.38
N ASN A 184 -0.15 14.36 14.71
CA ASN A 184 1.16 14.27 14.08
C ASN A 184 1.12 14.81 12.65
N ILE A 185 0.09 14.42 11.91
CA ILE A 185 -0.18 14.86 10.54
C ILE A 185 -1.49 15.65 10.59
N THR A 186 -1.38 16.96 10.59
CA THR A 186 -2.51 17.85 10.89
C THR A 186 -3.45 18.06 9.71
N MET A 187 -4.67 18.50 9.97
CA MET A 187 -5.62 18.91 8.93
C MET A 187 -5.10 20.09 8.08
N ASP A 188 -4.17 20.92 8.59
CA ASP A 188 -3.47 21.92 7.80
C ASP A 188 -2.58 21.28 6.72
N GLN A 189 -1.87 20.20 7.06
CA GLN A 189 -1.09 19.45 6.05
C GLN A 189 -1.99 18.76 5.02
N PHE A 190 -3.16 18.27 5.43
CA PHE A 190 -4.16 17.70 4.54
C PHE A 190 -4.67 18.74 3.54
N ALA A 191 -5.04 19.93 4.00
CA ALA A 191 -5.50 21.03 3.14
C ALA A 191 -4.38 21.50 2.18
N LYS A 192 -3.13 21.61 2.65
CA LYS A 192 -1.99 21.98 1.80
C LYS A 192 -1.72 20.95 0.71
N LEU A 193 -1.89 19.66 1.01
CA LEU A 193 -1.77 18.62 -0.02
C LEU A 193 -2.88 18.75 -1.06
N ALA A 194 -4.14 18.98 -0.66
CA ALA A 194 -5.26 19.16 -1.59
C ALA A 194 -4.96 20.30 -2.58
N ILE A 195 -4.52 21.46 -2.07
CA ILE A 195 -4.15 22.61 -2.89
C ILE A 195 -3.03 22.25 -3.87
N ALA A 196 -1.97 21.57 -3.40
CA ALA A 196 -0.85 21.18 -4.24
C ALA A 196 -1.22 20.20 -5.36
N LEU A 197 -2.19 19.31 -5.11
CA LEU A 197 -2.70 18.38 -6.12
C LEU A 197 -3.57 19.08 -7.15
N GLU A 198 -4.47 19.98 -6.72
CA GLU A 198 -5.29 20.81 -7.59
C GLU A 198 -4.44 21.71 -8.51
N GLU A 199 -3.41 22.38 -7.97
CA GLU A 199 -2.50 23.22 -8.74
C GLU A 199 -1.78 22.48 -9.87
N LYS A 200 -1.62 21.16 -9.74
CA LYS A 200 -0.96 20.29 -10.74
C LYS A 200 -1.96 19.50 -11.59
N GLY A 201 -3.25 19.65 -11.36
CA GLY A 201 -4.29 18.92 -12.07
C GLY A 201 -4.22 17.40 -11.86
N VAL A 202 -3.75 16.96 -10.69
CA VAL A 202 -3.64 15.54 -10.37
C VAL A 202 -5.00 15.00 -9.94
N SER A 203 -5.47 13.92 -10.57
CA SER A 203 -6.69 13.23 -10.14
C SER A 203 -6.52 12.69 -8.72
N HIS A 204 -7.44 13.07 -7.83
CA HIS A 204 -7.35 12.63 -6.44
C HIS A 204 -8.71 12.61 -5.72
N GLU A 205 -8.78 11.81 -4.68
CA GLU A 205 -9.85 11.80 -3.70
C GLU A 205 -9.25 11.85 -2.30
N MET A 206 -9.79 12.74 -1.45
CA MET A 206 -9.27 12.95 -0.11
C MET A 206 -10.39 12.85 0.92
N ILE A 207 -10.32 11.83 1.80
CA ILE A 207 -11.37 11.53 2.78
C ILE A 207 -10.84 11.66 4.19
N THR A 208 -11.65 12.24 5.07
CA THR A 208 -11.36 12.32 6.49
C THR A 208 -12.32 11.49 7.34
N TYR A 209 -11.80 10.93 8.43
CA TYR A 209 -12.56 10.13 9.39
C TYR A 209 -12.60 10.85 10.75
N SER A 210 -13.81 11.24 11.17
CA SER A 210 -14.03 12.00 12.40
C SER A 210 -13.50 11.26 13.63
N GLY A 211 -12.69 11.95 14.45
CA GLY A 211 -12.15 11.43 15.70
C GLY A 211 -11.08 10.33 15.55
N ALA A 212 -10.70 9.98 14.33
CA ALA A 212 -9.65 8.99 14.10
C ALA A 212 -8.26 9.61 14.31
N PRO A 213 -7.41 9.05 15.18
CA PRO A 213 -6.04 9.52 15.41
C PRO A 213 -5.06 8.93 14.37
N HIS A 214 -3.80 9.36 14.43
CA HIS A 214 -2.73 8.71 13.67
C HIS A 214 -2.64 7.21 13.98
N GLY A 215 -2.53 6.36 12.94
CA GLY A 215 -2.48 4.91 13.11
C GLY A 215 -3.84 4.26 13.44
N PHE A 216 -4.95 4.88 13.07
CA PHE A 216 -6.30 4.39 13.36
C PHE A 216 -6.64 3.02 12.74
N THR A 217 -5.82 2.53 11.81
CA THR A 217 -5.99 1.22 11.16
C THR A 217 -5.23 0.08 11.84
N VAL A 218 -4.31 0.38 12.77
CA VAL A 218 -3.39 -0.60 13.36
C VAL A 218 -4.08 -1.41 14.45
N PHE A 219 -4.38 -2.66 14.13
CA PHE A 219 -5.09 -3.58 15.02
C PHE A 219 -4.44 -3.74 16.40
N GLY A 220 -5.27 -3.89 17.43
CA GLY A 220 -4.82 -4.17 18.80
C GLY A 220 -4.17 -2.99 19.52
N THR A 221 -4.04 -1.82 18.90
CA THR A 221 -3.47 -0.62 19.54
C THR A 221 -4.56 0.26 20.15
N LYS A 222 -4.19 1.10 21.13
CA LYS A 222 -5.10 2.11 21.71
C LYS A 222 -5.59 3.14 20.68
N ARG A 223 -4.90 3.26 19.54
CA ARG A 223 -5.23 4.18 18.45
C ARG A 223 -6.23 3.60 17.44
N TYR A 224 -6.41 2.28 17.43
CA TYR A 224 -7.33 1.61 16.51
C TYR A 224 -8.75 2.16 16.65
N ARG A 225 -9.37 2.45 15.52
CA ARG A 225 -10.77 2.90 15.42
C ARG A 225 -11.48 2.05 14.38
N GLU A 226 -12.18 1.01 14.84
CA GLU A 226 -12.83 0.01 14.00
C GLU A 226 -13.73 0.65 12.91
N GLY A 227 -14.55 1.63 13.28
CA GLY A 227 -15.43 2.30 12.32
C GLY A 227 -14.69 3.07 11.24
N ALA A 228 -13.57 3.74 11.58
CA ALA A 228 -12.75 4.45 10.62
C ALA A 228 -11.94 3.48 9.75
N ASP A 229 -11.39 2.42 10.37
CA ASP A 229 -10.66 1.37 9.64
C ASP A 229 -11.57 0.69 8.60
N LYS A 230 -12.75 0.22 9.00
CA LYS A 230 -13.70 -0.41 8.07
C LYS A 230 -14.14 0.51 6.93
N LYS A 231 -14.45 1.78 7.22
CA LYS A 231 -14.87 2.75 6.20
C LYS A 231 -13.74 3.06 5.23
N SER A 232 -12.51 3.27 5.73
CA SER A 232 -11.35 3.54 4.88
C SER A 232 -10.97 2.33 4.04
N TRP A 233 -11.05 1.12 4.60
CA TRP A 233 -10.82 -0.12 3.86
C TRP A 233 -11.86 -0.33 2.76
N ASN A 234 -13.14 -0.11 3.03
CA ASN A 234 -14.19 -0.23 2.01
C ASN A 234 -14.00 0.77 0.86
N ARG A 235 -13.62 2.05 1.17
CA ARG A 235 -13.34 3.01 0.09
C ARG A 235 -12.10 2.60 -0.72
N PHE A 236 -11.05 2.12 -0.03
CA PHE A 236 -9.87 1.60 -0.70
C PHE A 236 -10.20 0.40 -1.60
N SER A 237 -11.02 -0.55 -1.13
CA SER A 237 -11.49 -1.68 -1.94
C SER A 237 -12.22 -1.21 -3.20
N GLY A 238 -13.11 -0.24 -3.08
CA GLY A 238 -13.78 0.37 -4.24
C GLY A 238 -12.80 1.05 -5.19
N PHE A 239 -11.80 1.77 -4.65
CA PHE A 239 -10.75 2.40 -5.46
C PHE A 239 -9.92 1.36 -6.24
N LEU A 240 -9.61 0.21 -5.64
CA LEU A 240 -8.91 -0.88 -6.35
C LEU A 240 -9.73 -1.39 -7.53
N THR A 241 -11.01 -1.68 -7.32
CA THR A 241 -11.92 -2.11 -8.40
C THR A 241 -12.03 -1.05 -9.52
N GLU A 242 -12.22 0.22 -9.17
CA GLU A 242 -12.30 1.34 -10.14
C GLU A 242 -11.00 1.54 -10.94
N THR A 243 -9.86 1.16 -10.37
CA THR A 243 -8.53 1.45 -10.94
C THR A 243 -7.91 0.25 -11.66
N LEU A 244 -8.17 -0.98 -11.19
CA LEU A 244 -7.47 -2.20 -11.62
C LEU A 244 -8.36 -3.17 -12.42
N ASP A 245 -9.69 -3.10 -12.30
CA ASP A 245 -10.64 -3.92 -13.05
C ASP A 245 -11.09 -3.18 -14.30
#